data_2b514357ab3b5e947c797d1d521b1c07
#
_entry.id   2b514357ab3b5e947c797d1d521b1c07
#
_cell.length_a   1.000
_cell.length_b   1.000
_cell.length_c   1.000
_cell.angle_alpha   90.00
_cell.angle_beta   90.00
_cell.angle_gamma   90.00
#
_symmetry.space_group_name_H-M   'P 1'
#
loop_
_entity.id
_entity.type
_entity.pdbx_description
1 polymer ?
#
loop_
_entity_poly.entity_id
_entity_poly.type
_entity_poly.pdbx_seq_one_letter_code
_entity_poly.pdbx_strand_id
1 'polypeptide(L)'
;MGSIVSGAVLLPVRLHGIDLGRAVELVVDLDVRRVLGFEVRCGDEAHRFLPLAAARVRAYELAVASPLTLLDELAFYRARGHGLDALRGARVAATGGEVGTLRDVVFEDGGTIRELVVATPDGEQRVSPGADVRILTRASAA
;
A
#
# COMPACT_ATOMS: atom_id res chain seq x y z
N MET A 1 -4.44 -4.97 -17.75
CA MET A 1 -3.42 -4.50 -16.84
C MET A 1 -3.81 -3.17 -16.28
N GLY A 2 -4.47 -3.20 -15.18
CA GLY A 2 -4.97 -2.00 -14.56
C GLY A 2 -4.03 -1.43 -13.53
N SER A 3 -4.13 -0.12 -13.33
CA SER A 3 -3.57 0.52 -12.15
C SER A 3 -4.51 0.26 -10.98
N ILE A 4 -3.95 0.06 -9.79
CA ILE A 4 -4.69 -0.24 -8.59
C ILE A 4 -4.49 0.91 -7.62
N VAL A 5 -5.58 1.48 -7.13
CA VAL A 5 -5.52 2.48 -6.06
C VAL A 5 -5.65 1.78 -4.71
N SER A 6 -5.30 2.47 -3.64
CA SER A 6 -5.33 1.89 -2.28
C SER A 6 -6.72 1.50 -1.79
N GLY A 7 -7.76 1.71 -2.60
CA GLY A 7 -9.09 1.21 -2.30
C GLY A 7 -9.18 -0.30 -2.10
N ALA A 8 -8.10 -1.03 -2.42
CA ALA A 8 -7.99 -2.46 -2.09
C ALA A 8 -7.92 -2.72 -0.58
N VAL A 9 -7.56 -1.71 0.20
CA VAL A 9 -7.60 -1.79 1.66
C VAL A 9 -9.06 -1.84 2.10
N LEU A 10 -9.35 -2.67 3.07
CA LEU A 10 -10.68 -3.00 3.60
C LEU A 10 -11.46 -4.02 2.77
N LEU A 11 -10.88 -4.51 1.66
CA LEU A 11 -11.51 -5.60 0.93
C LEU A 11 -11.37 -6.92 1.70
N PRO A 12 -12.36 -7.80 1.61
CA PRO A 12 -12.22 -9.12 2.20
C PRO A 12 -11.20 -9.96 1.44
N VAL A 13 -10.49 -10.79 2.19
CA VAL A 13 -9.58 -11.80 1.62
C VAL A 13 -10.35 -13.11 1.52
N ARG A 14 -10.47 -13.65 0.31
CA ARG A 14 -11.30 -14.84 0.06
C ARG A 14 -10.56 -15.92 -0.68
N LEU A 15 -10.83 -17.16 -0.25
CA LEU A 15 -10.39 -18.37 -0.93
C LEU A 15 -11.65 -19.06 -1.47
N HIS A 16 -11.84 -19.00 -2.79
CA HIS A 16 -13.01 -19.60 -3.44
C HIS A 16 -14.33 -19.17 -2.77
N GLY A 17 -14.45 -17.88 -2.47
CA GLY A 17 -15.65 -17.32 -1.85
C GLY A 17 -15.71 -17.45 -0.33
N ILE A 18 -14.74 -18.14 0.28
CA ILE A 18 -14.69 -18.28 1.74
C ILE A 18 -13.88 -17.12 2.34
N ASP A 19 -14.47 -16.40 3.28
CA ASP A 19 -13.79 -15.29 3.96
C ASP A 19 -12.69 -15.83 4.88
N LEU A 20 -11.45 -15.36 4.65
CA LEU A 20 -10.31 -15.66 5.52
C LEU A 20 -9.96 -14.49 6.42
N GLY A 21 -10.37 -13.28 6.05
CA GLY A 21 -10.06 -12.07 6.80
C GLY A 21 -10.34 -10.85 5.96
N ARG A 22 -9.79 -9.71 6.41
CA ARG A 22 -10.00 -8.44 5.73
C ARG A 22 -8.71 -7.63 5.75
N ALA A 23 -8.35 -7.06 4.60
CA ALA A 23 -7.20 -6.17 4.51
C ALA A 23 -7.47 -4.90 5.32
N VAL A 24 -6.54 -4.53 6.18
CA VAL A 24 -6.67 -3.35 7.04
C VAL A 24 -5.60 -2.31 6.76
N GLU A 25 -4.53 -2.68 6.04
CA GLU A 25 -3.44 -1.75 5.73
C GLU A 25 -2.69 -2.21 4.49
N LEU A 26 -2.21 -1.24 3.72
CA LEU A 26 -1.30 -1.47 2.60
C LEU A 26 0.12 -1.22 3.09
N VAL A 27 1.04 -2.13 2.81
CA VAL A 27 2.45 -2.01 3.23
C VAL A 27 3.29 -1.64 2.02
N VAL A 28 4.02 -0.53 2.12
CA VAL A 28 4.75 0.09 1.02
C VAL A 28 6.24 0.16 1.36
N ASP A 29 7.10 -0.23 0.43
CA ASP A 29 8.54 -0.03 0.53
C ASP A 29 8.89 1.24 -0.26
N LEU A 30 9.29 2.30 0.46
CA LEU A 30 9.59 3.58 -0.16
C LEU A 30 10.95 3.58 -0.88
N ASP A 31 11.89 2.75 -0.45
CA ASP A 31 13.23 2.72 -1.06
C ASP A 31 13.17 2.24 -2.50
N VAL A 32 12.35 1.23 -2.76
CA VAL A 32 12.18 0.66 -4.11
C VAL A 32 10.86 1.07 -4.74
N ARG A 33 10.04 1.85 -4.03
CA ARG A 33 8.76 2.38 -4.50
C ARG A 33 7.83 1.29 -4.99
N ARG A 34 7.62 0.30 -4.13
CA ARG A 34 6.76 -0.84 -4.42
C ARG A 34 5.82 -1.10 -3.27
N VAL A 35 4.63 -1.57 -3.62
CA VAL A 35 3.70 -2.15 -2.65
C VAL A 35 4.17 -3.57 -2.36
N LEU A 36 4.42 -3.87 -1.10
CA LEU A 36 4.84 -5.21 -0.67
C LEU A 36 3.64 -6.14 -0.51
N GLY A 37 2.53 -5.63 -0.02
CA GLY A 37 1.33 -6.41 0.21
C GLY A 37 0.42 -5.75 1.23
N PHE A 38 -0.35 -6.59 1.92
CA PHE A 38 -1.41 -6.13 2.81
C PHE A 38 -1.22 -6.71 4.20
N GLU A 39 -1.51 -5.89 5.22
CA GLU A 39 -1.79 -6.43 6.55
C GLU A 39 -3.24 -6.89 6.55
N VAL A 40 -3.50 -8.11 7.00
CA VAL A 40 -4.82 -8.73 7.01
C VAL A 40 -5.20 -9.11 8.43
N ARG A 41 -6.36 -8.65 8.88
CA ARG A 41 -6.94 -9.14 10.13
C ARG A 41 -7.73 -10.40 9.80
N CYS A 42 -7.28 -11.53 10.33
CA CYS A 42 -7.86 -12.82 10.04
C CYS A 42 -9.05 -13.14 10.96
N GLY A 43 -9.77 -14.22 10.64
CA GLY A 43 -10.95 -14.60 11.41
C GLY A 43 -10.67 -14.94 12.87
N ASP A 44 -9.42 -15.32 13.20
CA ASP A 44 -8.98 -15.59 14.58
C ASP A 44 -8.47 -14.33 15.30
N GLU A 45 -8.73 -13.15 14.73
CA GLU A 45 -8.27 -11.83 15.20
C GLU A 45 -6.77 -11.61 15.09
N ALA A 46 -5.99 -12.58 14.63
CA ALA A 46 -4.57 -12.40 14.39
C ALA A 46 -4.35 -11.57 13.14
N HIS A 47 -3.29 -10.76 13.14
CA HIS A 47 -2.88 -9.98 11.98
C HIS A 47 -1.77 -10.72 11.26
N ARG A 48 -1.93 -10.89 9.95
CA ARG A 48 -0.96 -11.57 9.11
C ARG A 48 -0.64 -10.73 7.90
N PHE A 49 0.43 -11.09 7.20
CA PHE A 49 0.84 -10.39 5.99
C PHE A 49 0.46 -11.20 4.76
N LEU A 50 -0.21 -10.55 3.80
CA LEU A 50 -0.52 -11.13 2.50
C LEU A 50 0.37 -10.47 1.45
N PRO A 51 1.39 -11.19 0.92
CA PRO A 51 2.22 -10.64 -0.16
C PRO A 51 1.35 -10.29 -1.38
N LEU A 52 1.67 -9.19 -2.03
CA LEU A 52 0.90 -8.77 -3.20
C LEU A 52 0.92 -9.84 -4.29
N ALA A 53 2.06 -10.51 -4.48
CA ALA A 53 2.20 -11.55 -5.50
C ALA A 53 1.31 -12.76 -5.24
N ALA A 54 0.87 -12.97 -3.99
CA ALA A 54 0.00 -14.08 -3.61
C ALA A 54 -1.49 -13.71 -3.65
N ALA A 55 -1.80 -12.47 -3.98
CA ALA A 55 -3.18 -11.98 -4.02
C ALA A 55 -3.56 -11.58 -5.44
N ARG A 56 -4.80 -11.86 -5.81
CA ARG A 56 -5.38 -11.31 -7.02
C ARG A 56 -6.37 -10.23 -6.61
N VAL A 57 -6.03 -8.98 -6.91
CA VAL A 57 -6.85 -7.83 -6.53
C VAL A 57 -8.03 -7.73 -7.50
N ARG A 58 -9.23 -7.78 -6.96
CA ARG A 58 -10.47 -7.65 -7.72
C ARG A 58 -11.28 -6.48 -7.17
N ALA A 59 -12.38 -6.14 -7.84
CA ALA A 59 -13.20 -4.99 -7.44
C ALA A 59 -13.76 -5.12 -6.02
N TYR A 60 -14.08 -6.35 -5.58
CA TYR A 60 -14.78 -6.58 -4.32
C TYR A 60 -14.08 -7.52 -3.37
N GLU A 61 -12.89 -8.01 -3.73
CA GLU A 61 -12.17 -8.97 -2.90
C GLU A 61 -10.71 -9.06 -3.27
N LEU A 62 -9.91 -9.57 -2.33
CA LEU A 62 -8.56 -10.03 -2.59
C LEU A 62 -8.62 -11.55 -2.64
N ALA A 63 -8.48 -12.13 -3.83
CA ALA A 63 -8.58 -13.57 -4.01
C ALA A 63 -7.22 -14.23 -3.79
N VAL A 64 -7.21 -15.31 -3.00
CA VAL A 64 -6.00 -16.09 -2.73
C VAL A 64 -6.23 -17.55 -3.11
N ALA A 65 -5.16 -18.28 -3.39
CA ALA A 65 -5.22 -19.67 -3.80
C ALA A 65 -5.09 -20.65 -2.62
N SER A 66 -4.63 -20.16 -1.46
CA SER A 66 -4.39 -20.99 -0.28
C SER A 66 -4.36 -20.14 0.97
N PRO A 67 -4.82 -20.66 2.14
CA PRO A 67 -4.66 -19.93 3.39
C PRO A 67 -3.19 -19.79 3.81
N LEU A 68 -2.30 -20.61 3.25
CA LEU A 68 -0.87 -20.53 3.53
C LEU A 68 -0.22 -19.28 2.95
N THR A 69 -0.91 -18.53 2.10
CA THR A 69 -0.42 -17.24 1.61
C THR A 69 -0.46 -16.15 2.67
N LEU A 70 -1.21 -16.36 3.76
CA LEU A 70 -1.26 -15.43 4.89
C LEU A 70 -0.11 -15.75 5.85
N LEU A 71 0.91 -14.90 5.84
CA LEU A 71 2.17 -15.15 6.52
C LEU A 71 2.17 -14.55 7.93
N ASP A 72 2.79 -15.28 8.86
CA ASP A 72 2.91 -14.81 10.25
C ASP A 72 4.01 -13.76 10.44
N GLU A 73 4.83 -13.51 9.41
CA GLU A 73 5.98 -12.61 9.50
C GLU A 73 5.60 -11.13 9.28
N LEU A 74 4.46 -10.70 9.79
CA LEU A 74 4.02 -9.32 9.61
C LEU A 74 5.05 -8.31 10.12
N ALA A 75 5.68 -8.59 11.26
CA ALA A 75 6.68 -7.70 11.84
C ALA A 75 7.90 -7.52 10.91
N PHE A 76 8.29 -8.57 10.19
CA PHE A 76 9.38 -8.50 9.24
C PHE A 76 9.06 -7.49 8.12
N TYR A 77 7.85 -7.57 7.57
CA TYR A 77 7.45 -6.68 6.47
C TYR A 77 7.19 -5.26 6.95
N ARG A 78 6.69 -5.09 8.16
CA ARG A 78 6.53 -3.76 8.76
C ARG A 78 7.86 -3.08 9.01
N ALA A 79 8.90 -3.83 9.32
CA ALA A 79 10.25 -3.28 9.51
C ALA A 79 10.87 -2.84 8.19
N ARG A 80 10.48 -3.46 7.08
CA ARG A 80 11.00 -3.12 5.75
C ARG A 80 10.21 -2.03 5.05
N GLY A 81 8.98 -1.82 5.44
CA GLY A 81 8.08 -0.90 4.76
C GLY A 81 7.34 0.01 5.71
N HIS A 82 6.37 0.71 5.16
CA HIS A 82 5.49 1.62 5.90
C HIS A 82 4.05 1.30 5.57
N GLY A 83 3.18 1.36 6.55
CA GLY A 83 1.75 1.31 6.31
C GLY A 83 1.30 2.60 5.61
N LEU A 84 0.39 2.48 4.66
CA LEU A 84 -0.09 3.64 3.92
C LEU A 84 -0.74 4.66 4.83
N ASP A 85 -1.47 4.23 5.86
CA ASP A 85 -2.09 5.15 6.81
C ASP A 85 -1.06 6.01 7.53
N ALA A 86 0.11 5.44 7.83
CA ALA A 86 1.20 6.19 8.46
C ALA A 86 1.83 7.19 7.50
N LEU A 87 1.73 6.95 6.19
CA LEU A 87 2.28 7.84 5.17
C LEU A 87 1.32 8.94 4.75
N ARG A 88 0.02 8.76 4.97
CA ARG A 88 -0.95 9.79 4.61
C ARG A 88 -0.71 11.04 5.42
N GLY A 89 -0.72 12.19 4.75
CA GLY A 89 -0.39 13.46 5.36
C GLY A 89 1.10 13.79 5.38
N ALA A 90 1.97 12.85 4.99
CA ALA A 90 3.39 13.12 4.86
C ALA A 90 3.63 14.10 3.73
N ARG A 91 4.62 14.98 3.89
CA ARG A 91 4.96 15.95 2.85
C ARG A 91 5.64 15.24 1.68
N VAL A 92 5.30 15.67 0.48
CA VAL A 92 5.91 15.19 -0.76
C VAL A 92 6.73 16.32 -1.33
N ALA A 93 8.00 16.09 -1.56
CA ALA A 93 8.92 17.07 -2.11
C ALA A 93 9.51 16.57 -3.43
N ALA A 94 9.78 17.51 -4.33
CA ALA A 94 10.43 17.25 -5.60
C ALA A 94 11.48 18.32 -5.84
N THR A 95 12.20 18.22 -6.97
CA THR A 95 13.13 19.27 -7.38
C THR A 95 12.34 20.59 -7.50
N GLY A 96 12.76 21.59 -6.77
CA GLY A 96 12.07 22.88 -6.76
C GLY A 96 11.19 23.10 -5.56
N GLY A 97 11.04 22.12 -4.68
CA GLY A 97 10.38 22.32 -3.39
C GLY A 97 9.26 21.34 -3.09
N GLU A 98 8.45 21.72 -2.11
CA GLU A 98 7.35 20.91 -1.65
C GLU A 98 6.18 20.95 -2.63
N VAL A 99 5.63 19.76 -2.93
CA VAL A 99 4.49 19.62 -3.85
C VAL A 99 3.18 19.65 -3.08
N GLY A 100 3.11 18.96 -1.94
CA GLY A 100 1.90 18.86 -1.14
C GLY A 100 2.02 17.71 -0.15
N THR A 101 0.88 17.12 0.23
CA THR A 101 0.84 16.02 1.18
C THR A 101 0.29 14.76 0.53
N LEU A 102 0.84 13.62 0.90
CA LEU A 102 0.44 12.33 0.33
C LEU A 102 -0.98 11.96 0.78
N ARG A 103 -1.81 11.57 -0.18
CA ARG A 103 -3.17 11.10 0.07
C ARG A 103 -3.31 9.62 -0.26
N ASP A 104 -2.65 9.18 -1.33
CA ASP A 104 -2.85 7.83 -1.84
C ASP A 104 -1.71 7.45 -2.78
N VAL A 105 -1.68 6.18 -3.16
CA VAL A 105 -0.77 5.69 -4.18
C VAL A 105 -1.55 4.92 -5.24
N VAL A 106 -1.05 4.96 -6.48
CA VAL A 106 -1.56 4.14 -7.59
C VAL A 106 -0.44 3.20 -7.97
N PHE A 107 -0.71 1.91 -7.99
CA PHE A 107 0.30 0.90 -8.27
C PHE A 107 -0.19 -0.12 -9.28
N GLU A 108 0.75 -0.82 -9.92
CA GLU A 108 0.47 -1.88 -10.87
C GLU A 108 0.31 -3.23 -10.17
N ASP A 109 -0.18 -4.22 -10.90
CA ASP A 109 -0.34 -5.58 -10.40
C ASP A 109 0.95 -6.15 -9.80
N GLY A 110 2.11 -5.78 -10.35
CA GLY A 110 3.40 -6.21 -9.82
C GLY A 110 3.88 -5.43 -8.60
N GLY A 111 3.14 -4.42 -8.17
CA GLY A 111 3.45 -3.63 -6.98
C GLY A 111 4.19 -2.34 -7.25
N THR A 112 4.69 -2.10 -8.47
CA THR A 112 5.37 -0.84 -8.80
C THR A 112 4.41 0.32 -8.64
N ILE A 113 4.81 1.33 -7.86
CA ILE A 113 4.01 2.54 -7.68
C ILE A 113 4.16 3.40 -8.93
N ARG A 114 3.04 3.68 -9.59
CA ARG A 114 2.99 4.45 -10.83
C ARG A 114 2.80 5.93 -10.56
N GLU A 115 2.00 6.27 -9.56
CA GLU A 115 1.66 7.64 -9.25
C GLU A 115 1.44 7.81 -7.76
N LEU A 116 1.76 9.01 -7.28
CA LEU A 116 1.38 9.46 -5.95
C LEU A 116 0.21 10.41 -6.10
N VAL A 117 -0.82 10.23 -5.29
CA VAL A 117 -1.93 11.18 -5.23
C VAL A 117 -1.61 12.17 -4.11
N VAL A 118 -1.46 13.43 -4.46
CA VAL A 118 -0.95 14.47 -3.57
C VAL A 118 -2.01 15.56 -3.43
N ALA A 119 -2.31 15.93 -2.20
CA ALA A 119 -3.19 17.07 -1.93
C ALA A 119 -2.38 18.36 -1.98
N THR A 120 -2.83 19.29 -2.80
CA THR A 120 -2.23 20.62 -2.94
C THR A 120 -3.27 21.69 -2.60
N PRO A 121 -2.87 22.95 -2.43
CA PRO A 121 -3.85 24.03 -2.21
C PRO A 121 -4.87 24.14 -3.34
N ASP A 122 -4.51 23.68 -4.55
CA ASP A 122 -5.39 23.75 -5.73
C ASP A 122 -6.21 22.48 -5.95
N GLY A 123 -6.10 21.50 -5.06
CA GLY A 123 -6.80 20.21 -5.16
C GLY A 123 -5.84 19.05 -5.24
N GLU A 124 -6.35 17.89 -5.60
CA GLU A 124 -5.52 16.69 -5.74
C GLU A 124 -4.81 16.68 -7.07
N GLN A 125 -3.54 16.29 -7.04
CA GLN A 125 -2.73 16.09 -8.24
C GLN A 125 -2.08 14.72 -8.20
N ARG A 126 -1.83 14.15 -9.38
CA ARG A 126 -1.09 12.90 -9.51
C ARG A 126 0.33 13.20 -9.96
N VAL A 127 1.28 12.66 -9.23
CA VAL A 127 2.70 12.93 -9.44
C VAL A 127 3.41 11.61 -9.71
N SER A 128 4.19 11.56 -10.79
CA SER A 128 5.02 10.38 -11.08
C SER A 128 6.15 10.29 -10.07
N PRO A 129 6.39 9.13 -9.44
CA PRO A 129 7.44 8.99 -8.43
C PRO A 129 8.81 8.84 -9.08
N GLY A 130 9.34 9.92 -9.62
CA GLY A 130 10.70 9.96 -10.18
C GLY A 130 11.76 9.98 -9.10
N ALA A 131 13.04 9.93 -9.51
CA ALA A 131 14.16 9.90 -8.58
C ALA A 131 14.25 11.16 -7.71
N ASP A 132 13.70 12.26 -8.21
CA ASP A 132 13.69 13.56 -7.53
C ASP A 132 12.51 13.73 -6.56
N VAL A 133 11.57 12.80 -6.55
CA VAL A 133 10.38 12.88 -5.69
C VAL A 133 10.63 12.10 -4.40
N ARG A 134 10.37 12.74 -3.26
CA ARG A 134 10.58 12.13 -1.94
C ARG A 134 9.35 12.31 -1.07
N ILE A 135 9.03 11.25 -0.32
CA ILE A 135 8.01 11.31 0.72
C ILE A 135 8.76 11.49 2.04
N LEU A 136 8.49 12.60 2.73
CA LEU A 136 9.20 12.95 3.95
C LEU A 136 8.47 12.31 5.14
N THR A 137 8.93 11.14 5.54
CA THR A 137 8.40 10.43 6.71
C THR A 137 8.91 11.07 7.98
N ARG A 138 8.33 10.72 9.13
CA ARG A 138 8.80 11.22 10.42
C ARG A 138 10.26 10.90 10.65
N ALA A 139 10.71 9.71 10.25
CA ALA A 139 12.10 9.31 10.40
C ALA A 139 13.01 10.17 9.53
N SER A 140 12.54 10.59 8.35
CA SER A 140 13.31 11.44 7.44
C SER A 140 13.31 12.90 7.85
N ALA A 141 12.34 13.32 8.67
CA ALA A 141 12.20 14.70 9.13
C ALA A 141 13.05 15.01 10.37
N ALA A 142 13.64 13.99 10.96
CA ALA A 142 14.44 14.15 12.18
C ALA A 142 15.84 14.70 11.87
#